data_d88524360f85dac9c7d45ee1405fc29d
#
_entry.id   d88524360f85dac9c7d45ee1405fc29d
#
_cell.length_a   1.000
_cell.length_b   1.000
_cell.length_c   1.000
_cell.angle_alpha   90.00
_cell.angle_beta   90.00
_cell.angle_gamma   90.00
#
_symmetry.space_group_name_H-M   'P 1'
#
loop_
_entity.id
_entity.type
_entity.pdbx_description
1 polymer ?
#
loop_
_entity_poly.entity_id
_entity_poly.type
_entity_poly.pdbx_seq_one_letter_code
_entity_poly.pdbx_strand_id
1 'polypeptide(L)'
;MSKWRKKQLQEIAFLRPTETLKKGDIAPNIPMANIKEFQRDVVKIDYSEFRGGTKFRNGDTLLAKITPCLENGKTAFVNCLQEDEIGFGSTEFIVLRAKENIDERFLYYLSISPEFRKQAISLMEGTSGRKRVNENALKISDFLIPDFEEQRKIANILSAIDDKIQINNQINQELEAMAKTLYDYWFVQFDFPDQNGKPYKSSGGKMVYHPELKREIPEGWGVESVGNLLDKVTKAEKIENNLIEFIGEIPVIDQSQKYIAGFTNNENGLIQPQKGHVIFGDHTRVVKYINFDYARGADGTQVLISKNEHIFKE
;
A
#
# COMPACT_ATOMS: atom_id res chain seq x y z
N MET A 1 -2.72 -27.37 25.78
CA MET A 1 -2.94 -25.91 25.80
C MET A 1 -1.58 -25.25 25.86
N SER A 2 -1.27 -24.40 24.84
CA SER A 2 -0.01 -23.65 24.82
C SER A 2 0.00 -22.68 26.01
N LYS A 3 1.09 -22.70 26.80
CA LYS A 3 1.20 -21.85 27.99
C LYS A 3 1.84 -20.53 27.56
N TRP A 4 1.03 -19.49 27.39
CA TRP A 4 1.53 -18.13 27.23
C TRP A 4 2.19 -17.67 28.52
N ARG A 5 3.41 -17.14 28.42
CA ARG A 5 4.20 -16.67 29.55
C ARG A 5 4.46 -15.18 29.39
N LYS A 6 4.37 -14.47 30.49
CA LYS A 6 4.74 -13.06 30.58
C LYS A 6 6.26 -12.93 30.55
N LYS A 7 6.80 -12.20 29.57
CA LYS A 7 8.24 -11.93 29.40
C LYS A 7 8.47 -10.47 29.05
N GLN A 8 9.56 -9.92 29.56
CA GLN A 8 9.99 -8.58 29.16
C GLN A 8 10.54 -8.58 27.73
N LEU A 9 10.40 -7.48 26.99
CA LEU A 9 10.94 -7.38 25.64
C LEU A 9 12.44 -7.71 25.57
N GLN A 10 13.21 -7.25 26.54
CA GLN A 10 14.64 -7.54 26.63
C GLN A 10 14.97 -9.03 26.81
N GLU A 11 14.04 -9.87 27.25
CA GLU A 11 14.24 -11.32 27.38
C GLU A 11 14.05 -12.04 26.03
N ILE A 12 13.29 -11.44 25.11
CA ILE A 12 12.92 -12.03 23.84
C ILE A 12 13.62 -11.40 22.63
N ALA A 13 14.12 -10.16 22.76
CA ALA A 13 14.77 -9.45 21.67
C ALA A 13 16.00 -8.67 22.14
N PHE A 14 16.99 -8.55 21.26
CA PHE A 14 18.02 -7.53 21.34
C PHE A 14 17.46 -6.24 20.72
N LEU A 15 17.55 -5.13 21.44
CA LEU A 15 17.24 -3.82 20.91
C LEU A 15 18.54 -3.17 20.43
N ARG A 16 18.55 -2.72 19.20
CA ARG A 16 19.74 -2.15 18.51
C ARG A 16 20.96 -3.06 18.57
N PRO A 17 20.87 -4.28 18.01
CA PRO A 17 22.01 -5.18 17.94
C PRO A 17 23.18 -4.48 17.25
N THR A 18 24.40 -4.81 17.67
CA THR A 18 25.62 -4.24 17.11
C THR A 18 25.94 -4.90 15.78
N GLU A 19 26.15 -4.08 14.73
CA GLU A 19 26.63 -4.51 13.42
C GLU A 19 27.77 -3.62 12.95
N THR A 20 28.64 -4.15 12.11
CA THR A 20 29.85 -3.43 11.64
C THR A 20 29.68 -2.99 10.19
N LEU A 21 29.59 -1.68 9.99
CA LEU A 21 29.73 -0.99 8.70
C LEU A 21 30.71 0.16 8.89
N LYS A 22 31.68 0.33 8.01
CA LYS A 22 32.63 1.45 8.05
C LYS A 22 32.06 2.63 7.28
N LYS A 23 32.36 3.85 7.71
CA LYS A 23 32.01 5.04 6.92
C LYS A 23 32.67 4.96 5.55
N GLY A 24 31.89 5.20 4.52
CA GLY A 24 32.33 5.09 3.12
C GLY A 24 31.95 3.78 2.45
N ASP A 25 31.59 2.72 3.20
CA ASP A 25 31.13 1.46 2.60
C ASP A 25 29.82 1.68 1.81
N ILE A 26 29.73 1.08 0.64
CA ILE A 26 28.47 1.02 -0.12
C ILE A 26 27.65 -0.14 0.44
N ALA A 27 26.47 0.14 0.94
CA ALA A 27 25.61 -0.85 1.59
C ALA A 27 24.11 -0.59 1.31
N PRO A 28 23.25 -1.60 1.50
CA PRO A 28 21.81 -1.45 1.38
C PRO A 28 21.27 -0.40 2.34
N ASN A 29 20.52 0.54 1.83
CA ASN A 29 19.90 1.63 2.58
C ASN A 29 18.37 1.52 2.55
N ILE A 30 17.75 1.44 3.73
CA ILE A 30 16.31 1.45 3.91
C ILE A 30 15.90 2.72 4.67
N PRO A 31 15.58 3.81 3.97
CA PRO A 31 15.06 5.00 4.62
C PRO A 31 13.63 4.78 5.13
N MET A 32 13.17 5.61 6.08
CA MET A 32 11.82 5.56 6.63
C MET A 32 10.71 5.64 5.57
N ALA A 33 10.96 6.29 4.44
CA ALA A 33 10.02 6.41 3.32
C ALA A 33 9.74 5.06 2.63
N ASN A 34 10.69 4.13 2.67
CA ASN A 34 10.57 2.82 2.04
C ASN A 34 9.86 1.77 2.93
N ILE A 35 9.45 2.17 4.14
CA ILE A 35 8.56 1.38 5.00
C ILE A 35 7.15 1.94 4.88
N LYS A 36 6.24 1.12 4.38
CA LYS A 36 4.80 1.45 4.31
C LYS A 36 4.09 1.09 5.61
N GLU A 37 2.94 1.72 5.81
CA GLU A 37 2.08 1.51 6.96
C GLU A 37 1.47 0.10 6.92
N PHE A 38 1.64 -0.67 8.00
CA PHE A 38 1.11 -2.03 8.14
C PHE A 38 1.50 -3.01 7.02
N GLN A 39 2.65 -2.82 6.39
CA GLN A 39 3.20 -3.75 5.41
C GLN A 39 4.47 -4.38 5.96
N ARG A 40 4.57 -5.72 5.83
CA ARG A 40 5.71 -6.49 6.30
C ARG A 40 6.98 -6.15 5.51
N ASP A 41 6.86 -6.13 4.20
CA ASP A 41 8.02 -6.08 3.33
C ASP A 41 8.44 -4.64 3.01
N VAL A 42 9.73 -4.44 2.87
CA VAL A 42 10.31 -3.17 2.43
C VAL A 42 10.00 -2.95 0.96
N VAL A 43 9.55 -1.74 0.59
CA VAL A 43 9.13 -1.43 -0.77
C VAL A 43 10.29 -1.39 -1.76
N LYS A 44 11.42 -0.85 -1.31
CA LYS A 44 12.59 -0.64 -2.14
C LYS A 44 13.85 -0.57 -1.29
N ILE A 45 14.94 -1.12 -1.82
CA ILE A 45 16.27 -1.00 -1.27
C ILE A 45 17.11 -0.18 -2.25
N ASP A 46 17.80 0.83 -1.75
CA ASP A 46 18.78 1.59 -2.52
C ASP A 46 20.17 1.31 -1.95
N TYR A 47 21.19 1.18 -2.79
CA TYR A 47 22.56 1.09 -2.34
C TYR A 47 23.17 2.49 -2.27
N SER A 48 23.77 2.81 -1.14
CA SER A 48 24.41 4.12 -0.95
C SER A 48 25.57 4.05 0.05
N GLU A 49 26.38 5.10 0.06
CA GLU A 49 27.50 5.24 0.98
C GLU A 49 27.00 5.34 2.43
N PHE A 50 27.50 4.48 3.31
CA PHE A 50 27.20 4.56 4.74
C PHE A 50 27.88 5.77 5.38
N ARG A 51 27.08 6.73 5.80
CA ARG A 51 27.54 7.93 6.53
C ARG A 51 27.06 7.93 7.98
N GLY A 52 26.12 7.05 8.30
CA GLY A 52 25.50 6.94 9.61
C GLY A 52 24.10 6.32 9.50
N GLY A 53 23.47 6.03 10.62
CA GLY A 53 22.15 5.41 10.66
C GLY A 53 22.13 4.14 11.49
N THR A 54 20.96 3.56 11.67
CA THR A 54 20.76 2.31 12.39
C THR A 54 21.08 1.14 11.47
N LYS A 55 21.88 0.18 11.92
CA LYS A 55 22.32 -0.97 11.14
C LYS A 55 21.45 -2.18 11.46
N PHE A 56 21.27 -3.06 10.49
CA PHE A 56 20.44 -4.26 10.60
C PHE A 56 20.88 -5.33 9.59
N ARG A 57 20.35 -6.53 9.75
CA ARG A 57 20.51 -7.66 8.82
C ARG A 57 19.18 -8.37 8.58
N ASN A 58 19.17 -9.37 7.70
CA ASN A 58 17.99 -10.24 7.54
C ASN A 58 17.58 -10.88 8.88
N GLY A 59 16.27 -11.01 9.09
CA GLY A 59 15.66 -11.48 10.32
C GLY A 59 15.39 -10.39 11.36
N ASP A 60 15.88 -9.16 11.15
CA ASP A 60 15.61 -8.05 12.06
C ASP A 60 14.26 -7.40 11.76
N THR A 61 13.62 -6.88 12.80
CA THR A 61 12.42 -6.01 12.69
C THR A 61 12.82 -4.54 12.84
N LEU A 62 12.45 -3.72 11.86
CA LEU A 62 12.63 -2.27 11.89
C LEU A 62 11.35 -1.61 12.41
N LEU A 63 11.35 -1.17 13.65
CA LEU A 63 10.24 -0.46 14.28
C LEU A 63 10.50 1.05 14.22
N ALA A 64 9.60 1.83 13.63
CA ALA A 64 9.68 3.29 13.74
C ALA A 64 9.47 3.73 15.19
N LYS A 65 10.31 4.65 15.70
CA LYS A 65 10.20 5.14 17.08
C LYS A 65 9.64 6.55 17.21
N ILE A 66 9.42 7.25 16.09
CA ILE A 66 9.06 8.67 16.06
C ILE A 66 7.62 8.88 15.57
N THR A 67 6.95 9.91 16.11
CA THR A 67 5.69 10.46 15.60
C THR A 67 5.87 11.04 14.18
N PRO A 68 4.92 10.85 13.25
CA PRO A 68 3.73 10.00 13.34
C PRO A 68 3.96 8.56 12.83
N CYS A 69 5.22 8.21 12.53
CA CYS A 69 5.55 6.96 11.84
C CYS A 69 5.13 5.71 12.63
N LEU A 70 5.39 5.67 13.94
CA LEU A 70 4.96 4.55 14.80
C LEU A 70 3.43 4.47 14.88
N GLU A 71 2.80 5.63 15.08
CA GLU A 71 1.34 5.73 15.19
C GLU A 71 0.64 5.30 13.90
N ASN A 72 1.27 5.53 12.75
CA ASN A 72 0.81 5.08 11.44
C ASN A 72 1.21 3.63 11.12
N GLY A 73 1.87 2.91 12.03
CA GLY A 73 2.18 1.48 11.85
C GLY A 73 3.38 1.19 10.94
N LYS A 74 4.32 2.13 10.81
CA LYS A 74 5.56 1.88 10.05
C LYS A 74 6.48 0.93 10.81
N THR A 75 6.40 -0.35 10.46
CA THR A 75 7.23 -1.43 10.98
C THR A 75 7.46 -2.42 9.84
N ALA A 76 8.69 -2.87 9.61
CA ALA A 76 9.02 -3.81 8.55
C ALA A 76 9.88 -4.96 9.06
N PHE A 77 9.76 -6.11 8.42
CA PHE A 77 10.64 -7.27 8.58
C PHE A 77 11.71 -7.25 7.49
N VAL A 78 12.96 -7.38 7.88
CA VAL A 78 14.09 -7.39 6.92
C VAL A 78 14.30 -8.81 6.41
N ASN A 79 13.98 -9.07 5.16
CA ASN A 79 14.15 -10.35 4.48
C ASN A 79 14.69 -10.20 3.04
N CYS A 80 15.19 -9.03 2.72
CA CYS A 80 15.43 -8.56 1.36
C CYS A 80 16.91 -8.25 1.07
N LEU A 81 17.81 -8.52 2.02
CA LEU A 81 19.25 -8.35 1.84
C LEU A 81 19.87 -9.64 1.29
N GLN A 82 21.11 -9.54 0.77
CA GLN A 82 21.89 -10.72 0.43
C GLN A 82 22.30 -11.49 1.71
N GLU A 83 22.77 -12.73 1.54
CA GLU A 83 23.31 -13.50 2.65
C GLU A 83 24.49 -12.74 3.29
N ASP A 84 24.54 -12.69 4.61
CA ASP A 84 25.54 -11.97 5.42
C ASP A 84 25.66 -10.45 5.17
N GLU A 85 24.79 -9.88 4.35
CA GLU A 85 24.81 -8.47 4.07
C GLU A 85 24.25 -7.64 5.25
N ILE A 86 24.89 -6.52 5.54
CA ILE A 86 24.46 -5.58 6.58
C ILE A 86 23.88 -4.33 5.88
N GLY A 87 22.62 -4.06 6.18
CA GLY A 87 21.95 -2.84 5.75
C GLY A 87 22.02 -1.73 6.80
N PHE A 88 21.68 -0.52 6.37
CA PHE A 88 21.51 0.61 7.26
C PHE A 88 20.27 1.44 6.87
N GLY A 89 19.82 2.31 7.78
CA GLY A 89 18.68 3.13 7.50
C GLY A 89 18.50 4.25 8.51
N SER A 90 17.27 4.74 8.64
CA SER A 90 16.95 5.87 9.50
C SER A 90 17.45 5.68 10.94
N THR A 91 18.00 6.72 11.54
CA THR A 91 18.30 6.77 12.98
C THR A 91 17.04 6.69 13.87
N GLU A 92 15.87 6.88 13.27
CA GLU A 92 14.58 6.79 13.93
C GLU A 92 13.98 5.37 13.92
N PHE A 93 14.79 4.35 13.60
CA PHE A 93 14.43 2.94 13.83
C PHE A 93 14.92 2.44 15.18
N ILE A 94 14.09 1.62 15.84
CA ILE A 94 14.51 0.62 16.82
C ILE A 94 14.63 -0.68 16.04
N VAL A 95 15.81 -1.27 16.02
CA VAL A 95 16.01 -2.60 15.45
C VAL A 95 15.79 -3.63 16.54
N LEU A 96 14.88 -4.57 16.29
CA LEU A 96 14.61 -5.69 17.17
C LEU A 96 15.12 -6.97 16.51
N ARG A 97 16.01 -7.69 17.18
CA ARG A 97 16.52 -9.01 16.75
C ARG A 97 16.07 -10.07 17.72
N ALA A 98 15.46 -11.11 17.20
CA ALA A 98 15.01 -12.24 18.01
C ALA A 98 16.18 -12.88 18.75
N LYS A 99 15.95 -13.22 20.02
CA LYS A 99 16.85 -14.05 20.82
C LYS A 99 16.59 -15.52 20.58
N GLU A 100 17.45 -16.38 21.13
CA GLU A 100 17.30 -17.83 21.09
C GLU A 100 15.89 -18.25 21.57
N ASN A 101 15.29 -19.20 20.87
CA ASN A 101 13.92 -19.70 21.12
C ASN A 101 12.80 -18.66 20.90
N ILE A 102 13.09 -17.63 20.09
CA ILE A 102 12.09 -16.71 19.57
C ILE A 102 12.13 -16.75 18.03
N ASP A 103 11.00 -17.03 17.41
CA ASP A 103 10.88 -16.94 15.94
C ASP A 103 10.93 -15.48 15.51
N GLU A 104 11.81 -15.17 14.56
CA GLU A 104 12.05 -13.79 14.11
C GLU A 104 10.81 -13.16 13.46
N ARG A 105 10.03 -13.94 12.72
CA ARG A 105 8.78 -13.48 12.09
C ARG A 105 7.69 -13.28 13.15
N PHE A 106 7.64 -14.15 14.16
CA PHE A 106 6.76 -13.96 15.31
C PHE A 106 7.08 -12.63 16.02
N LEU A 107 8.36 -12.31 16.23
CA LEU A 107 8.76 -11.03 16.83
C LEU A 107 8.26 -9.83 16.00
N TYR A 108 8.33 -9.92 14.68
CA TYR A 108 7.75 -8.92 13.79
C TYR A 108 6.22 -8.80 14.03
N TYR A 109 5.47 -9.90 14.00
CA TYR A 109 4.02 -9.87 14.20
C TYR A 109 3.62 -9.39 15.60
N LEU A 110 4.39 -9.75 16.62
CA LEU A 110 4.23 -9.18 17.95
C LEU A 110 4.39 -7.64 17.90
N SER A 111 5.40 -7.14 17.18
CA SER A 111 5.72 -5.71 17.13
C SER A 111 4.66 -4.88 16.43
N ILE A 112 3.86 -5.47 15.54
CA ILE A 112 2.72 -4.80 14.88
C ILE A 112 1.38 -5.07 15.57
N SER A 113 1.34 -5.92 16.61
CA SER A 113 0.11 -6.23 17.35
C SER A 113 -0.45 -4.98 18.03
N PRO A 114 -1.79 -4.89 18.22
CA PRO A 114 -2.41 -3.77 18.91
C PRO A 114 -1.84 -3.55 20.32
N GLU A 115 -1.57 -4.61 21.05
CA GLU A 115 -1.03 -4.55 22.41
C GLU A 115 0.37 -3.96 22.44
N PHE A 116 1.28 -4.45 21.57
CA PHE A 116 2.65 -3.94 21.50
C PHE A 116 2.65 -2.47 21.08
N ARG A 117 1.90 -2.14 20.01
CA ARG A 117 1.83 -0.77 19.52
C ARG A 117 1.24 0.20 20.55
N LYS A 118 0.16 -0.19 21.22
CA LYS A 118 -0.44 0.60 22.30
C LYS A 118 0.59 0.87 23.41
N GLN A 119 1.33 -0.15 23.82
CA GLN A 119 2.39 -0.02 24.81
C GLN A 119 3.51 0.91 24.33
N ALA A 120 4.03 0.70 23.11
CA ALA A 120 5.10 1.53 22.55
C ALA A 120 4.68 3.00 22.39
N ILE A 121 3.45 3.27 21.94
CA ILE A 121 2.90 4.62 21.79
C ILE A 121 2.71 5.29 23.17
N SER A 122 2.26 4.54 24.20
CA SER A 122 2.11 5.09 25.56
C SER A 122 3.44 5.50 26.20
N LEU A 123 4.55 4.94 25.73
CA LEU A 123 5.91 5.25 26.18
C LEU A 123 6.61 6.33 25.35
N MET A 124 5.87 7.03 24.49
CA MET A 124 6.44 8.12 23.70
C MET A 124 6.59 9.41 24.51
N GLU A 125 7.80 9.94 24.50
CA GLU A 125 8.18 11.17 25.21
C GLU A 125 8.64 12.25 24.22
N GLY A 126 8.52 13.51 24.60
CA GLY A 126 8.96 14.66 23.82
C GLY A 126 7.85 15.68 23.55
N THR A 127 8.19 16.71 22.79
CA THR A 127 7.26 17.79 22.42
C THR A 127 6.26 17.34 21.35
N SER A 128 5.12 18.02 21.27
CA SER A 128 4.09 17.76 20.26
C SER A 128 4.69 17.68 18.85
N GLY A 129 4.33 16.64 18.10
CA GLY A 129 4.80 16.41 16.74
C GLY A 129 6.21 15.79 16.59
N ARG A 130 6.97 15.63 17.69
CA ARG A 130 8.32 15.03 17.68
C ARG A 130 8.57 14.07 18.85
N LYS A 131 7.55 13.33 19.25
CA LYS A 131 7.69 12.32 20.29
C LYS A 131 8.48 11.12 19.78
N ARG A 132 9.22 10.48 20.69
CA ARG A 132 9.96 9.24 20.45
C ARG A 132 9.73 8.25 21.56
N VAL A 133 9.70 6.97 21.20
CA VAL A 133 9.59 5.89 22.19
C VAL A 133 10.77 5.92 23.15
N ASN A 134 10.49 5.89 24.45
CA ASN A 134 11.49 5.63 25.49
C ASN A 134 11.93 4.15 25.39
N GLU A 135 13.07 3.91 24.75
CA GLU A 135 13.58 2.55 24.49
C GLU A 135 13.90 1.79 25.78
N ASN A 136 14.32 2.48 26.84
CA ASN A 136 14.59 1.83 28.11
C ASN A 136 13.31 1.34 28.82
N ALA A 137 12.25 2.13 28.76
CA ALA A 137 10.94 1.72 29.26
C ALA A 137 10.35 0.60 28.40
N LEU A 138 10.51 0.64 27.07
CA LEU A 138 10.05 -0.42 26.19
C LEU A 138 10.79 -1.75 26.46
N LYS A 139 12.09 -1.74 26.74
CA LYS A 139 12.88 -2.92 27.08
C LYS A 139 12.31 -3.75 28.21
N ILE A 140 11.82 -3.07 29.25
CA ILE A 140 11.27 -3.71 30.46
C ILE A 140 9.75 -3.90 30.40
N SER A 141 9.11 -3.54 29.29
CA SER A 141 7.69 -3.79 29.09
C SER A 141 7.42 -5.27 28.90
N ASP A 142 6.33 -5.73 29.50
CA ASP A 142 5.91 -7.13 29.53
C ASP A 142 4.96 -7.47 28.40
N PHE A 143 5.21 -8.61 27.74
CA PHE A 143 4.36 -9.16 26.69
C PHE A 143 4.06 -10.64 26.95
N LEU A 144 2.92 -11.14 26.49
CA LEU A 144 2.56 -12.53 26.54
C LEU A 144 3.18 -13.27 25.36
N ILE A 145 4.01 -14.26 25.63
CA ILE A 145 4.79 -15.01 24.65
C ILE A 145 4.43 -16.49 24.75
N PRO A 146 3.98 -17.13 23.67
CA PRO A 146 3.74 -18.59 23.64
C PRO A 146 5.06 -19.37 23.56
N ASP A 147 4.97 -20.69 23.64
CA ASP A 147 6.13 -21.55 23.36
C ASP A 147 6.56 -21.43 21.88
N PHE A 148 7.80 -21.86 21.60
CA PHE A 148 8.44 -21.69 20.29
C PHE A 148 7.64 -22.34 19.14
N GLU A 149 7.05 -23.49 19.36
CA GLU A 149 6.25 -24.19 18.35
C GLU A 149 4.97 -23.42 18.00
N GLU A 150 4.34 -22.80 18.98
CA GLU A 150 3.17 -21.98 18.76
C GLU A 150 3.54 -20.65 18.09
N GLN A 151 4.69 -20.05 18.43
CA GLN A 151 5.24 -18.88 17.73
C GLN A 151 5.38 -19.16 16.23
N ARG A 152 5.99 -20.31 15.88
CA ARG A 152 6.16 -20.72 14.48
C ARG A 152 4.84 -20.91 13.74
N LYS A 153 3.84 -21.53 14.39
CA LYS A 153 2.50 -21.69 13.78
C LYS A 153 1.86 -20.33 13.48
N ILE A 154 1.87 -19.42 14.45
CA ILE A 154 1.35 -18.07 14.30
C ILE A 154 2.10 -17.35 13.16
N ALA A 155 3.43 -17.37 13.18
CA ALA A 155 4.25 -16.74 12.17
C ALA A 155 4.00 -17.31 10.77
N ASN A 156 3.87 -18.62 10.62
CA ASN A 156 3.60 -19.26 9.34
C ASN A 156 2.23 -18.86 8.76
N ILE A 157 1.18 -18.82 9.59
CA ILE A 157 -0.15 -18.39 9.13
C ILE A 157 -0.13 -16.93 8.67
N LEU A 158 0.42 -16.05 9.50
CA LEU A 158 0.45 -14.63 9.19
C LEU A 158 1.37 -14.30 7.99
N SER A 159 2.54 -14.96 7.91
CA SER A 159 3.44 -14.82 6.75
C SER A 159 2.76 -15.27 5.45
N ALA A 160 2.01 -16.38 5.46
CA ALA A 160 1.31 -16.85 4.28
C ALA A 160 0.24 -15.85 3.79
N ILE A 161 -0.36 -15.07 4.71
CA ILE A 161 -1.30 -14.00 4.36
C ILE A 161 -0.53 -12.82 3.74
N ASP A 162 0.57 -12.39 4.35
CA ASP A 162 1.39 -11.30 3.81
C ASP A 162 1.97 -11.65 2.44
N ASP A 163 2.43 -12.89 2.24
CA ASP A 163 2.93 -13.38 0.95
C ASP A 163 1.83 -13.28 -0.14
N LYS A 164 0.58 -13.66 0.18
CA LYS A 164 -0.55 -13.49 -0.73
C LYS A 164 -0.86 -12.04 -1.03
N ILE A 165 -0.81 -11.17 -0.03
CA ILE A 165 -1.01 -9.73 -0.22
C ILE A 165 0.07 -9.17 -1.15
N GLN A 166 1.33 -9.55 -0.95
CA GLN A 166 2.44 -9.13 -1.80
C GLN A 166 2.28 -9.59 -3.24
N ILE A 167 1.96 -10.87 -3.46
CA ILE A 167 1.74 -11.43 -4.80
C ILE A 167 0.56 -10.71 -5.49
N ASN A 168 -0.55 -10.50 -4.79
CA ASN A 168 -1.70 -9.80 -5.35
C ASN A 168 -1.35 -8.35 -5.73
N ASN A 169 -0.58 -7.65 -4.91
CA ASN A 169 -0.13 -6.30 -5.22
C ASN A 169 0.78 -6.27 -6.45
N GLN A 170 1.67 -7.26 -6.60
CA GLN A 170 2.53 -7.40 -7.78
C GLN A 170 1.69 -7.69 -9.04
N ILE A 171 0.75 -8.62 -8.97
CA ILE A 171 -0.17 -8.92 -10.08
C ILE A 171 -0.93 -7.66 -10.49
N ASN A 172 -1.46 -6.91 -9.54
CA ASN A 172 -2.18 -5.67 -9.84
C ASN A 172 -1.29 -4.65 -10.55
N GLN A 173 -0.05 -4.45 -10.09
CA GLN A 173 0.91 -3.55 -10.75
C GLN A 173 1.22 -3.98 -12.18
N GLU A 174 1.41 -5.28 -12.41
CA GLU A 174 1.66 -5.81 -13.76
C GLU A 174 0.44 -5.65 -14.66
N LEU A 175 -0.78 -5.93 -14.16
CA LEU A 175 -2.02 -5.73 -14.90
C LEU A 175 -2.25 -4.25 -15.27
N GLU A 176 -1.99 -3.33 -14.34
CA GLU A 176 -2.06 -1.89 -14.61
C GLU A 176 -1.05 -1.46 -15.69
N ALA A 177 0.18 -1.97 -15.62
CA ALA A 177 1.21 -1.69 -16.62
C ALA A 177 0.83 -2.26 -18.00
N MET A 178 0.27 -3.47 -18.04
CA MET A 178 -0.23 -4.08 -19.27
C MET A 178 -1.41 -3.28 -19.85
N ALA A 179 -2.38 -2.91 -19.04
CA ALA A 179 -3.53 -2.10 -19.48
C ALA A 179 -3.07 -0.76 -20.07
N LYS A 180 -2.12 -0.08 -19.42
CA LYS A 180 -1.52 1.15 -19.94
C LYS A 180 -0.82 0.93 -21.28
N THR A 181 -0.04 -0.15 -21.40
CA THR A 181 0.65 -0.48 -22.64
C THR A 181 -0.34 -0.74 -23.77
N LEU A 182 -1.41 -1.51 -23.52
CA LEU A 182 -2.48 -1.76 -24.49
C LEU A 182 -3.19 -0.48 -24.91
N TYR A 183 -3.52 0.38 -23.92
CA TYR A 183 -4.13 1.68 -24.19
C TYR A 183 -3.25 2.54 -25.11
N ASP A 184 -1.96 2.65 -24.80
CA ASP A 184 -1.02 3.43 -25.59
C ASP A 184 -0.89 2.83 -27.01
N TYR A 185 -0.84 1.52 -27.13
CA TYR A 185 -0.73 0.83 -28.40
C TYR A 185 -1.99 0.99 -29.25
N TRP A 186 -3.18 0.82 -28.67
CA TRP A 186 -4.44 0.86 -29.40
C TRP A 186 -4.93 2.28 -29.68
N PHE A 187 -4.86 3.18 -28.70
CA PHE A 187 -5.53 4.50 -28.75
C PHE A 187 -4.57 5.67 -28.98
N VAL A 188 -3.30 5.53 -28.65
CA VAL A 188 -2.28 6.56 -28.92
C VAL A 188 -1.57 6.29 -30.24
N GLN A 189 -1.17 5.03 -30.47
CA GLN A 189 -0.49 4.61 -31.70
C GLN A 189 -1.46 4.19 -32.80
N PHE A 190 -2.72 3.86 -32.47
CA PHE A 190 -3.78 3.35 -33.33
C PHE A 190 -3.51 1.97 -33.94
N ASP A 191 -2.76 1.14 -33.23
CA ASP A 191 -2.48 -0.24 -33.61
C ASP A 191 -3.41 -1.25 -32.91
N PHE A 192 -4.68 -0.88 -32.72
CA PHE A 192 -5.72 -1.82 -32.30
C PHE A 192 -5.92 -2.91 -33.35
N PRO A 193 -6.41 -4.11 -32.98
CA PRO A 193 -6.64 -5.20 -33.92
C PRO A 193 -7.65 -4.83 -34.98
N ASP A 194 -7.28 -4.99 -36.26
CA ASP A 194 -8.22 -4.91 -37.39
C ASP A 194 -9.11 -6.17 -37.45
N GLN A 195 -9.96 -6.28 -38.48
CA GLN A 195 -10.84 -7.43 -38.70
C GLN A 195 -10.08 -8.77 -38.84
N ASN A 196 -8.80 -8.74 -39.16
CA ASN A 196 -7.93 -9.88 -39.28
C ASN A 196 -7.01 -10.10 -38.07
N GLY A 197 -7.19 -9.31 -37.00
CA GLY A 197 -6.34 -9.34 -35.81
C GLY A 197 -4.95 -8.72 -36.00
N LYS A 198 -4.71 -7.96 -37.09
CA LYS A 198 -3.44 -7.28 -37.32
C LYS A 198 -3.49 -5.85 -36.77
N PRO A 199 -2.34 -5.28 -36.34
CA PRO A 199 -2.26 -3.88 -35.90
C PRO A 199 -2.77 -2.94 -36.99
N TYR A 200 -3.77 -2.12 -36.68
CA TYR A 200 -4.47 -1.32 -37.70
C TYR A 200 -3.54 -0.38 -38.48
N LYS A 201 -2.91 0.56 -37.81
CA LYS A 201 -2.08 1.57 -38.48
C LYS A 201 -0.83 0.98 -39.14
N SER A 202 -0.10 0.15 -38.40
CA SER A 202 1.16 -0.48 -38.88
C SER A 202 0.94 -1.46 -40.03
N SER A 203 -0.28 -2.00 -40.20
CA SER A 203 -0.65 -2.89 -41.32
C SER A 203 -1.26 -2.12 -42.51
N GLY A 204 -1.23 -0.78 -42.49
CA GLY A 204 -1.74 0.06 -43.59
C GLY A 204 -3.20 0.48 -43.46
N GLY A 205 -3.75 0.44 -42.25
CA GLY A 205 -5.08 0.98 -41.94
C GLY A 205 -5.20 2.45 -42.33
N LYS A 206 -6.33 2.83 -42.90
CA LYS A 206 -6.53 4.17 -43.45
C LYS A 206 -6.64 5.21 -42.35
N MET A 207 -5.81 6.23 -42.41
CA MET A 207 -5.78 7.35 -41.49
C MET A 207 -6.35 8.61 -42.16
N VAL A 208 -7.05 9.46 -41.40
CA VAL A 208 -7.68 10.73 -41.85
C VAL A 208 -7.25 11.83 -40.91
N TYR A 209 -6.82 12.96 -41.49
CA TYR A 209 -6.45 14.13 -40.71
C TYR A 209 -7.67 14.78 -40.04
N HIS A 210 -7.64 14.97 -38.73
CA HIS A 210 -8.69 15.63 -37.99
C HIS A 210 -8.29 17.06 -37.60
N PRO A 211 -9.01 18.10 -38.10
CA PRO A 211 -8.61 19.51 -37.95
C PRO A 211 -8.55 19.99 -36.49
N GLU A 212 -9.50 19.57 -35.66
CA GLU A 212 -9.57 19.98 -34.25
C GLU A 212 -8.45 19.38 -33.42
N LEU A 213 -8.14 18.10 -33.65
CA LEU A 213 -7.06 17.40 -32.94
C LEU A 213 -5.67 17.69 -33.51
N LYS A 214 -5.62 18.29 -34.72
CA LYS A 214 -4.38 18.57 -35.48
C LYS A 214 -3.48 17.33 -35.64
N ARG A 215 -4.10 16.15 -35.80
CA ARG A 215 -3.43 14.87 -36.00
C ARG A 215 -4.26 13.93 -36.88
N GLU A 216 -3.61 12.91 -37.39
CA GLU A 216 -4.31 11.81 -38.07
C GLU A 216 -4.97 10.87 -37.04
N ILE A 217 -6.19 10.43 -37.36
CA ILE A 217 -6.96 9.43 -36.62
C ILE A 217 -7.43 8.35 -37.59
N PRO A 218 -7.78 7.13 -37.12
CA PRO A 218 -8.33 6.09 -37.97
C PRO A 218 -9.60 6.54 -38.70
N GLU A 219 -9.76 6.10 -39.94
CA GLU A 219 -10.99 6.37 -40.71
C GLU A 219 -12.21 5.83 -39.94
N GLY A 220 -13.28 6.63 -39.86
CA GLY A 220 -14.51 6.28 -39.13
C GLY A 220 -14.48 6.65 -37.62
N TRP A 221 -13.34 7.07 -37.08
CA TRP A 221 -13.30 7.63 -35.74
C TRP A 221 -13.78 9.08 -35.73
N GLY A 222 -14.52 9.44 -34.69
CA GLY A 222 -14.97 10.79 -34.41
C GLY A 222 -14.36 11.36 -33.14
N VAL A 223 -14.62 12.66 -32.93
CA VAL A 223 -14.22 13.37 -31.71
C VAL A 223 -15.47 13.89 -31.04
N GLU A 224 -15.55 13.67 -29.74
CA GLU A 224 -16.67 14.13 -28.94
C GLU A 224 -16.17 14.71 -27.61
N SER A 225 -16.86 15.70 -27.08
CA SER A 225 -16.52 16.23 -25.76
C SER A 225 -16.92 15.25 -24.66
N VAL A 226 -16.08 15.12 -23.63
CA VAL A 226 -16.37 14.26 -22.47
C VAL A 226 -17.72 14.59 -21.85
N GLY A 227 -18.09 15.89 -21.77
CA GLY A 227 -19.38 16.33 -21.21
C GLY A 227 -20.59 15.78 -21.96
N ASN A 228 -20.49 15.58 -23.28
CA ASN A 228 -21.57 15.01 -24.08
C ASN A 228 -21.71 13.50 -23.91
N LEU A 229 -20.63 12.82 -23.49
CA LEU A 229 -20.58 11.39 -23.28
C LEU A 229 -21.05 10.99 -21.88
N LEU A 230 -21.14 11.93 -20.94
CA LEU A 230 -21.51 11.66 -19.55
C LEU A 230 -23.00 11.74 -19.31
N ASP A 231 -23.51 10.80 -18.53
CA ASP A 231 -24.88 10.78 -18.02
C ASP A 231 -24.96 11.47 -16.65
N LYS A 232 -26.19 11.72 -16.20
CA LYS A 232 -26.44 12.35 -14.89
C LYS A 232 -26.14 11.36 -13.77
N VAL A 233 -25.42 11.85 -12.76
CA VAL A 233 -25.13 11.07 -11.55
C VAL A 233 -26.36 11.00 -10.63
N THR A 234 -26.62 9.83 -10.08
CA THR A 234 -27.64 9.64 -9.03
C THR A 234 -27.28 10.47 -7.80
N LYS A 235 -28.25 11.18 -7.23
CA LYS A 235 -28.08 11.97 -6.02
C LYS A 235 -28.14 11.06 -4.78
N ALA A 236 -27.04 10.37 -4.48
CA ALA A 236 -26.86 9.69 -3.21
C ALA A 236 -26.15 10.59 -2.21
N GLU A 237 -26.38 10.36 -0.92
CA GLU A 237 -25.73 11.11 0.15
C GLU A 237 -24.22 10.86 0.13
N LYS A 238 -23.42 11.91 0.37
CA LYS A 238 -21.96 11.79 0.47
C LYS A 238 -21.59 11.38 1.88
N ILE A 239 -20.63 10.47 2.01
CA ILE A 239 -20.10 10.05 3.30
C ILE A 239 -18.92 10.95 3.67
N GLU A 240 -19.05 11.69 4.76
CA GLU A 240 -17.96 12.51 5.30
C GLU A 240 -16.84 11.65 5.87
N ASN A 241 -15.59 12.14 5.83
CA ASN A 241 -14.41 11.39 6.25
C ASN A 241 -14.47 10.89 7.70
N ASN A 242 -15.11 11.64 8.59
CA ASN A 242 -15.31 11.27 9.99
C ASN A 242 -16.37 10.16 10.20
N LEU A 243 -17.16 9.85 9.16
CA LEU A 243 -18.17 8.78 9.15
C LEU A 243 -17.71 7.53 8.40
N ILE A 244 -16.46 7.51 7.94
CA ILE A 244 -15.85 6.34 7.31
C ILE A 244 -15.28 5.44 8.41
N GLU A 245 -15.80 4.21 8.48
CA GLU A 245 -15.43 3.22 9.48
C GLU A 245 -14.45 2.19 8.89
N PHE A 246 -13.74 1.48 9.76
CA PHE A 246 -12.84 0.41 9.34
C PHE A 246 -13.59 -0.87 8.92
N ILE A 247 -14.79 -1.08 9.46
CA ILE A 247 -15.67 -2.23 9.18
C ILE A 247 -17.08 -1.71 8.92
N GLY A 248 -17.75 -2.24 7.90
CA GLY A 248 -19.13 -1.90 7.54
C GLY A 248 -19.58 -2.70 6.33
N GLU A 249 -20.84 -2.54 5.93
CA GLU A 249 -21.43 -3.30 4.83
C GLU A 249 -21.19 -2.65 3.46
N ILE A 250 -21.16 -1.32 3.40
CA ILE A 250 -21.05 -0.56 2.15
C ILE A 250 -19.63 0.03 2.04
N PRO A 251 -18.83 -0.39 1.04
CA PRO A 251 -17.51 0.19 0.81
C PRO A 251 -17.62 1.67 0.39
N VAL A 252 -16.79 2.53 0.98
CA VAL A 252 -16.71 3.94 0.65
C VAL A 252 -15.55 4.19 -0.31
N ILE A 253 -15.86 4.83 -1.44
CA ILE A 253 -14.90 5.20 -2.47
C ILE A 253 -14.73 6.72 -2.46
N ASP A 254 -13.50 7.15 -2.23
CA ASP A 254 -13.10 8.55 -2.21
C ASP A 254 -11.97 8.86 -3.21
N GLN A 255 -11.42 10.07 -3.16
CA GLN A 255 -10.29 10.48 -3.99
C GLN A 255 -8.91 10.05 -3.47
N SER A 256 -8.81 9.26 -2.39
CA SER A 256 -7.53 8.78 -1.85
C SER A 256 -6.87 7.75 -2.78
N GLN A 257 -5.59 7.45 -2.54
CA GLN A 257 -4.87 6.40 -3.27
C GLN A 257 -5.37 4.98 -2.95
N LYS A 258 -6.07 4.78 -1.81
CA LYS A 258 -6.68 3.50 -1.46
C LYS A 258 -7.86 3.23 -2.38
N TYR A 259 -7.98 2.01 -2.91
CA TYR A 259 -9.11 1.65 -3.77
C TYR A 259 -10.44 1.75 -3.01
N ILE A 260 -10.49 1.26 -1.78
CA ILE A 260 -11.59 1.45 -0.82
C ILE A 260 -11.02 2.28 0.35
N ALA A 261 -11.64 3.41 0.66
CA ALA A 261 -11.22 4.30 1.75
C ALA A 261 -11.55 3.71 3.14
N GLY A 262 -12.66 3.01 3.22
CA GLY A 262 -13.22 2.35 4.38
C GLY A 262 -14.65 1.92 4.10
N PHE A 263 -15.49 1.85 5.12
CA PHE A 263 -16.85 1.35 5.02
C PHE A 263 -17.84 2.28 5.71
N THR A 264 -19.12 2.10 5.42
CA THR A 264 -20.24 2.77 6.11
C THR A 264 -21.45 1.85 6.19
N ASN A 265 -22.34 2.12 7.13
CA ASN A 265 -23.67 1.48 7.22
C ASN A 265 -24.80 2.45 6.87
N ASN A 266 -24.48 3.62 6.28
CA ASN A 266 -25.45 4.61 5.85
C ASN A 266 -26.03 4.22 4.48
N GLU A 267 -27.21 3.59 4.49
CA GLU A 267 -27.92 3.17 3.29
C GLU A 267 -28.34 4.32 2.36
N ASN A 268 -28.50 5.56 2.87
CA ASN A 268 -28.82 6.73 2.04
C ASN A 268 -27.68 7.11 1.10
N GLY A 269 -26.46 6.68 1.43
CA GLY A 269 -25.28 6.86 0.60
C GLY A 269 -25.08 5.76 -0.45
N LEU A 270 -25.87 4.68 -0.42
CA LEU A 270 -25.71 3.53 -1.29
C LEU A 270 -25.93 3.90 -2.75
N ILE A 271 -24.94 3.60 -3.58
CA ILE A 271 -25.00 3.69 -5.04
C ILE A 271 -24.87 2.28 -5.60
N GLN A 272 -25.87 1.88 -6.38
CA GLN A 272 -25.92 0.58 -7.04
C GLN A 272 -25.68 0.77 -8.54
N PRO A 273 -24.45 0.59 -9.04
CA PRO A 273 -24.13 0.82 -10.44
C PRO A 273 -24.72 -0.30 -11.31
N GLN A 274 -25.68 0.04 -12.16
CA GLN A 274 -26.13 -0.89 -13.22
C GLN A 274 -25.09 -1.02 -14.35
N LYS A 275 -24.22 -0.02 -14.48
CA LYS A 275 -23.07 0.06 -15.37
C LYS A 275 -21.86 0.44 -14.52
N GLY A 276 -20.66 0.12 -14.98
CA GLY A 276 -19.45 0.57 -14.28
C GLY A 276 -19.39 2.08 -14.16
N HIS A 277 -19.05 2.57 -13.01
CA HIS A 277 -18.81 3.98 -12.74
C HIS A 277 -17.32 4.28 -12.70
N VAL A 278 -16.90 5.42 -13.23
CA VAL A 278 -15.55 5.92 -13.05
C VAL A 278 -15.58 7.00 -11.97
N ILE A 279 -14.79 6.79 -10.93
CA ILE A 279 -14.58 7.79 -9.87
C ILE A 279 -13.32 8.57 -10.20
N PHE A 280 -13.44 9.89 -10.21
CA PHE A 280 -12.34 10.82 -10.44
C PHE A 280 -12.15 11.73 -9.24
N GLY A 281 -10.92 11.75 -8.72
CA GLY A 281 -10.49 12.67 -7.66
C GLY A 281 -10.03 13.99 -8.26
N ASP A 282 -10.77 15.09 -8.04
CA ASP A 282 -10.47 16.39 -8.65
C ASP A 282 -9.18 17.02 -8.09
N HIS A 283 -8.80 16.75 -6.85
CA HIS A 283 -7.54 17.22 -6.26
C HIS A 283 -6.38 16.24 -6.45
N THR A 284 -6.67 14.93 -6.42
CA THR A 284 -5.63 13.89 -6.45
C THR A 284 -5.34 13.35 -7.84
N ARG A 285 -6.27 13.56 -8.80
CA ARG A 285 -6.27 12.99 -10.15
C ARG A 285 -6.30 11.46 -10.16
N VAL A 286 -6.72 10.84 -9.05
CA VAL A 286 -6.91 9.39 -8.97
C VAL A 286 -8.13 9.02 -9.78
N VAL A 287 -8.02 7.94 -10.56
CA VAL A 287 -9.12 7.35 -11.33
C VAL A 287 -9.36 5.93 -10.82
N LYS A 288 -10.61 5.60 -10.52
CA LYS A 288 -11.02 4.26 -10.07
C LYS A 288 -12.22 3.80 -10.87
N TYR A 289 -12.21 2.57 -11.35
CA TYR A 289 -13.37 1.94 -11.98
C TYR A 289 -14.12 1.09 -10.96
N ILE A 290 -15.41 1.34 -10.78
CA ILE A 290 -16.25 0.69 -9.77
C ILE A 290 -17.44 0.01 -10.45
N ASN A 291 -17.57 -1.30 -10.28
CA ASN A 291 -18.64 -2.13 -10.81
C ASN A 291 -19.41 -2.93 -9.73
N PHE A 292 -19.33 -2.46 -8.49
CA PHE A 292 -20.01 -3.04 -7.32
C PHE A 292 -20.70 -1.94 -6.53
N ASP A 293 -21.60 -2.33 -5.62
CA ASP A 293 -22.32 -1.42 -4.73
C ASP A 293 -21.36 -0.66 -3.82
N TYR A 294 -21.51 0.66 -3.74
CA TYR A 294 -20.59 1.51 -2.99
C TYR A 294 -21.27 2.78 -2.49
N ALA A 295 -20.63 3.48 -1.57
CA ALA A 295 -20.96 4.83 -1.19
C ALA A 295 -19.85 5.80 -1.61
N ARG A 296 -20.23 7.02 -2.00
CA ARG A 296 -19.30 8.05 -2.42
C ARG A 296 -18.80 8.85 -1.22
N GLY A 297 -17.48 8.95 -1.05
CA GLY A 297 -16.86 9.87 -0.08
C GLY A 297 -17.16 11.33 -0.40
N ALA A 298 -17.11 12.18 0.65
CA ALA A 298 -17.25 13.63 0.50
C ALA A 298 -16.01 14.22 -0.21
N ASP A 299 -16.10 15.49 -0.55
CA ASP A 299 -15.06 16.36 -1.09
C ASP A 299 -14.20 15.82 -2.24
N GLY A 300 -14.27 16.50 -3.37
CA GLY A 300 -13.43 16.23 -4.55
C GLY A 300 -13.64 14.89 -5.23
N THR A 301 -14.64 14.09 -4.83
CA THR A 301 -14.96 12.82 -5.47
C THR A 301 -16.02 12.99 -6.54
N GLN A 302 -15.65 12.89 -7.80
CA GLN A 302 -16.56 12.99 -8.94
C GLN A 302 -16.92 11.60 -9.45
N VAL A 303 -18.21 11.37 -9.71
CA VAL A 303 -18.71 10.13 -10.33
C VAL A 303 -19.00 10.40 -11.80
N LEU A 304 -18.39 9.65 -12.68
CA LEU A 304 -18.58 9.74 -14.11
C LEU A 304 -19.32 8.50 -14.59
N ILE A 305 -20.45 8.69 -15.27
CA ILE A 305 -21.29 7.61 -15.80
C ILE A 305 -21.40 7.83 -17.31
N SER A 306 -21.14 6.78 -18.09
CA SER A 306 -21.30 6.87 -19.54
C SER A 306 -22.76 6.82 -19.96
N LYS A 307 -23.16 7.66 -20.91
CA LYS A 307 -24.45 7.53 -21.62
C LYS A 307 -24.52 6.25 -22.47
N ASN A 308 -23.39 5.83 -23.00
CA ASN A 308 -23.30 4.67 -23.88
C ASN A 308 -22.90 3.43 -23.07
N GLU A 309 -23.65 2.32 -23.26
CA GLU A 309 -23.39 1.06 -22.55
C GLU A 309 -22.06 0.40 -22.92
N HIS A 310 -21.45 0.83 -24.04
CA HIS A 310 -20.22 0.23 -24.56
C HIS A 310 -18.92 0.93 -24.13
N ILE A 311 -19.00 2.16 -23.56
CA ILE A 311 -17.79 2.95 -23.25
C ILE A 311 -17.00 2.44 -22.04
N PHE A 312 -17.60 1.63 -21.16
CA PHE A 312 -16.95 1.10 -19.95
C PHE A 312 -17.11 -0.42 -19.79
N LYS A 313 -17.33 -1.15 -20.87
CA LYS A 313 -17.49 -2.61 -20.83
C LYS A 313 -16.23 -3.39 -21.18
N GLU A 314 -15.14 -2.73 -21.61
CA GLU A 314 -13.88 -3.40 -21.99
C GLU A 314 -12.70 -2.83 -21.20
#